data_c2285383598ff81a533c1dc79937128d
#
_entry.id   c2285383598ff81a533c1dc79937128d
#
_cell.length_a   1.000
_cell.length_b   1.000
_cell.length_c   1.000
_cell.angle_alpha   90.00
_cell.angle_beta   90.00
_cell.angle_gamma   90.00
#
_symmetry.space_group_name_H-M   'P 1'
#
loop_
_entity.id
_entity.type
_entity.pdbx_description
1 polymer ?
#
loop_
_entity_poly.entity_id
_entity_poly.type
_entity_poly.pdbx_seq_one_letter_code
_entity_poly.pdbx_strand_id
1 'polypeptide(L)'
;RSITSASIAAGFHAGDPTVLRNTIRLARSAGVAVGAHPGFPDLVGFGRRELQVSPAEAEDMVLYQIAAVAGVAAAEGVRLQHVKPHGALFNMAARNARLASAIAAATASFDRSLILFGPPASELLNAGRVPAFRQIIEQPLYLV
;
A
#
# COMPACT_ATOMS: atom_id res chain seq x y z
N ARG A 1 -3.00 0.85 24.00
CA ARG A 1 -2.92 1.00 22.53
C ARG A 1 -3.32 -0.31 21.88
N SER A 2 -4.29 -0.28 20.95
CA SER A 2 -4.76 -1.47 20.26
C SER A 2 -4.05 -1.71 18.91
N ILE A 3 -3.42 -0.68 18.31
CA ILE A 3 -2.69 -0.76 17.03
C ILE A 3 -1.36 0.01 17.09
N THR A 4 -0.40 -0.44 16.29
CA THR A 4 0.93 0.19 16.17
C THR A 4 1.14 0.90 14.83
N SER A 5 0.38 0.52 13.81
CA SER A 5 0.43 1.12 12.48
C SER A 5 -0.95 1.13 11.81
N ALA A 6 -1.15 2.07 10.88
CA ALA A 6 -2.35 2.23 10.10
C ALA A 6 -2.02 2.37 8.61
N SER A 7 -2.64 1.54 7.77
CA SER A 7 -2.57 1.67 6.31
C SER A 7 -3.73 2.55 5.83
N ILE A 8 -3.42 3.63 5.10
CA ILE A 8 -4.36 4.69 4.76
C ILE A 8 -4.60 4.74 3.25
N ALA A 9 -5.88 4.69 2.87
CA ALA A 9 -6.31 4.77 1.47
C ALA A 9 -6.10 6.17 0.89
N ALA A 10 -5.85 6.24 -0.43
CA ALA A 10 -5.47 7.45 -1.16
C ALA A 10 -6.48 7.87 -2.24
N GLY A 11 -7.77 7.62 -2.03
CA GLY A 11 -8.85 8.09 -2.90
C GLY A 11 -9.30 7.11 -3.99
N PHE A 12 -8.53 6.08 -4.32
CA PHE A 12 -8.88 5.16 -5.42
C PHE A 12 -10.01 4.20 -5.06
N HIS A 13 -9.96 3.61 -3.89
CA HIS A 13 -11.01 2.70 -3.40
C HIS A 13 -11.74 3.23 -2.17
N ALA A 14 -11.12 4.17 -1.48
CA ALA A 14 -11.64 4.86 -0.30
C ALA A 14 -10.75 6.07 0.04
N GLY A 15 -11.21 6.92 0.96
CA GLY A 15 -10.41 8.00 1.52
C GLY A 15 -10.27 9.19 0.57
N ASP A 16 -11.17 10.17 0.68
CA ASP A 16 -10.99 11.47 0.03
C ASP A 16 -9.83 12.27 0.65
N PRO A 17 -9.38 13.38 0.05
CA PRO A 17 -8.27 14.19 0.56
C PRO A 17 -8.43 14.66 2.00
N THR A 18 -9.65 15.00 2.42
CA THR A 18 -9.95 15.46 3.78
C THR A 18 -9.85 14.31 4.78
N VAL A 19 -10.44 13.16 4.44
CA VAL A 19 -10.35 11.94 5.27
C VAL A 19 -8.90 11.47 5.39
N LEU A 20 -8.14 11.45 4.29
CA LEU A 20 -6.72 11.10 4.30
C LEU A 20 -5.94 11.96 5.29
N ARG A 21 -6.06 13.28 5.18
CA ARG A 21 -5.34 14.22 6.04
C ARG A 21 -5.72 14.10 7.51
N ASN A 22 -7.02 13.99 7.80
CA ASN A 22 -7.52 13.85 9.17
C ASN A 22 -7.07 12.52 9.80
N THR A 23 -7.05 11.43 9.02
CA THR A 23 -6.58 10.13 9.50
C THR A 23 -5.08 10.16 9.83
N ILE A 24 -4.27 10.84 9.03
CA ILE A 24 -2.83 11.03 9.31
C ILE A 24 -2.63 11.82 10.61
N ARG A 25 -3.38 12.91 10.81
CA ARG A 25 -3.33 13.69 12.05
C ARG A 25 -3.68 12.86 13.28
N LEU A 26 -4.72 12.04 13.16
CA LEU A 26 -5.15 11.13 14.22
C LEU A 26 -4.08 10.08 14.54
N ALA A 27 -3.50 9.46 13.52
CA ALA A 27 -2.41 8.49 13.66
C ALA A 27 -1.20 9.15 14.36
N ARG A 28 -0.81 10.35 13.93
CA ARG A 28 0.27 11.13 14.54
C ARG A 28 0.00 11.39 16.03
N SER A 29 -1.19 11.91 16.37
CA SER A 29 -1.54 12.22 17.76
C SER A 29 -1.55 10.99 18.66
N ALA A 30 -1.89 9.82 18.09
CA ALA A 30 -1.88 8.54 18.79
C ALA A 30 -0.49 7.86 18.81
N GLY A 31 0.50 8.41 18.11
CA GLY A 31 1.82 7.80 17.93
C GLY A 31 1.76 6.47 17.18
N VAL A 32 0.87 6.38 16.19
CA VAL A 32 0.67 5.22 15.30
C VAL A 32 1.41 5.47 13.99
N ALA A 33 2.19 4.50 13.53
CA ALA A 33 2.91 4.61 12.26
C ALA A 33 1.93 4.65 11.08
N VAL A 34 2.29 5.41 10.03
CA VAL A 34 1.46 5.61 8.82
C VAL A 34 2.04 4.83 7.65
N GLY A 35 1.18 4.13 6.92
CA GLY A 35 1.49 3.45 5.67
C GLY A 35 0.50 3.79 4.56
N ALA A 36 0.91 3.62 3.31
CA ALA A 36 0.04 3.73 2.15
C ALA A 36 -0.72 2.42 1.91
N HIS A 37 -1.99 2.56 1.53
CA HIS A 37 -2.88 1.44 1.22
C HIS A 37 -3.39 1.51 -0.22
N PRO A 38 -2.49 1.33 -1.23
CA PRO A 38 -2.88 1.46 -2.63
C PRO A 38 -3.83 0.34 -3.05
N GLY A 39 -4.87 0.68 -3.79
CA GLY A 39 -5.85 -0.24 -4.34
C GLY A 39 -6.25 0.12 -5.76
N PHE A 40 -7.08 -0.71 -6.38
CA PHE A 40 -7.67 -0.39 -7.68
C PHE A 40 -8.63 0.82 -7.61
N PRO A 41 -8.81 1.57 -8.71
CA PRO A 41 -9.73 2.70 -8.78
C PRO A 41 -11.19 2.21 -8.87
N ASP A 42 -11.70 1.72 -7.75
CA ASP A 42 -13.00 1.06 -7.64
C ASP A 42 -13.72 1.48 -6.35
N LEU A 43 -14.21 2.72 -6.33
CA LEU A 43 -14.96 3.24 -5.18
C LEU A 43 -16.21 2.41 -4.87
N VAL A 44 -16.94 1.99 -5.91
CA VAL A 44 -18.19 1.24 -5.77
C VAL A 44 -17.96 -0.15 -5.19
N GLY A 45 -16.91 -0.84 -5.65
CA GLY A 45 -16.53 -2.16 -5.16
C GLY A 45 -15.53 -2.12 -4.01
N PHE A 46 -15.22 -0.94 -3.49
CA PHE A 46 -14.26 -0.75 -2.41
C PHE A 46 -12.88 -1.38 -2.72
N GLY A 47 -12.47 -1.36 -4.00
CA GLY A 47 -11.21 -1.98 -4.45
C GLY A 47 -11.17 -3.50 -4.34
N ARG A 48 -12.32 -4.17 -4.17
CA ARG A 48 -12.39 -5.62 -3.99
C ARG A 48 -12.77 -6.38 -5.26
N ARG A 49 -13.11 -5.68 -6.34
CA ARG A 49 -13.31 -6.29 -7.65
C ARG A 49 -11.99 -6.41 -8.39
N GLU A 50 -11.74 -7.56 -8.99
CA GLU A 50 -10.56 -7.78 -9.83
C GLU A 50 -10.67 -6.93 -11.10
N LEU A 51 -9.64 -6.13 -11.38
CA LEU A 51 -9.52 -5.35 -12.59
C LEU A 51 -8.34 -5.86 -13.42
N GLN A 52 -8.53 -5.91 -14.74
CA GLN A 52 -7.47 -6.23 -15.67
C GLN A 52 -6.64 -4.96 -15.91
N VAL A 53 -5.39 -5.01 -15.50
CA VAL A 53 -4.43 -3.92 -15.68
C VAL A 53 -3.11 -4.50 -16.18
N SER A 54 -2.39 -3.73 -16.97
CA SER A 54 -1.01 -4.06 -17.32
C SER A 54 -0.08 -3.84 -16.11
N PRO A 55 1.10 -4.48 -16.09
CA PRO A 55 2.09 -4.22 -15.04
C PRO A 55 2.49 -2.73 -14.95
N ALA A 56 2.61 -2.03 -16.08
CA ALA A 56 2.95 -0.60 -16.09
C ALA A 56 1.83 0.25 -15.46
N GLU A 57 0.58 0.02 -15.82
CA GLU A 57 -0.55 0.70 -15.17
C GLU A 57 -0.62 0.43 -13.67
N ALA A 58 -0.33 -0.81 -13.26
CA ALA A 58 -0.29 -1.16 -11.85
C ALA A 58 0.83 -0.43 -11.09
N GLU A 59 2.02 -0.33 -11.70
CA GLU A 59 3.15 0.42 -11.15
C GLU A 59 2.81 1.90 -10.98
N ASP A 60 2.28 2.54 -12.02
CA ASP A 60 1.89 3.94 -12.00
C ASP A 60 0.80 4.23 -10.95
N MET A 61 -0.24 3.39 -10.88
CA MET A 61 -1.31 3.53 -9.88
C MET A 61 -0.81 3.40 -8.45
N VAL A 62 0.10 2.45 -8.21
CA VAL A 62 0.66 2.21 -6.87
C VAL A 62 1.58 3.37 -6.48
N LEU A 63 2.47 3.79 -7.37
CA LEU A 63 3.36 4.91 -7.14
C LEU A 63 2.61 6.21 -6.84
N TYR A 64 1.57 6.50 -7.64
CA TYR A 64 0.71 7.68 -7.42
C TYR A 64 0.10 7.70 -6.03
N GLN A 65 -0.47 6.58 -5.59
CA GLN A 65 -1.12 6.48 -4.29
C GLN A 65 -0.12 6.56 -3.13
N ILE A 66 1.05 5.95 -3.26
CA ILE A 66 2.14 6.07 -2.28
C ILE A 66 2.56 7.55 -2.16
N ALA A 67 2.80 8.22 -3.28
CA ALA A 67 3.21 9.62 -3.31
C ALA A 67 2.15 10.55 -2.70
N ALA A 68 0.87 10.30 -2.97
CA ALA A 68 -0.22 11.08 -2.39
C ALA A 68 -0.26 10.97 -0.85
N VAL A 69 -0.20 9.75 -0.31
CA VAL A 69 -0.17 9.54 1.15
C VAL A 69 1.08 10.16 1.75
N ALA A 70 2.25 9.92 1.14
CA ALA A 70 3.53 10.43 1.63
C ALA A 70 3.59 11.95 1.63
N GLY A 71 3.08 12.62 0.57
CA GLY A 71 3.04 14.07 0.47
C GLY A 71 2.18 14.71 1.57
N VAL A 72 0.98 14.15 1.80
CA VAL A 72 0.10 14.63 2.88
C VAL A 72 0.70 14.31 4.25
N ALA A 73 1.32 13.15 4.44
CA ALA A 73 1.99 12.78 5.67
C ALA A 73 3.15 13.75 5.99
N ALA A 74 3.98 14.06 4.99
CA ALA A 74 5.09 15.02 5.13
C ALA A 74 4.58 16.42 5.54
N ALA A 75 3.49 16.90 4.94
CA ALA A 75 2.86 18.17 5.30
C ALA A 75 2.35 18.19 6.75
N GLU A 76 2.03 17.03 7.32
CA GLU A 76 1.63 16.87 8.72
C GLU A 76 2.81 16.47 9.64
N GLY A 77 4.07 16.51 9.14
CA GLY A 77 5.27 16.15 9.91
C GLY A 77 5.38 14.66 10.25
N VAL A 78 4.81 13.79 9.40
CA VAL A 78 4.83 12.32 9.55
C VAL A 78 5.60 11.71 8.38
N ARG A 79 6.46 10.74 8.66
CA ARG A 79 7.13 9.94 7.63
C ARG A 79 6.34 8.67 7.35
N LEU A 80 6.20 8.34 6.07
CA LEU A 80 5.61 7.07 5.63
C LEU A 80 6.53 5.90 6.06
N GLN A 81 5.95 4.84 6.62
CA GLN A 81 6.69 3.68 7.10
C GLN A 81 6.54 2.47 6.19
N HIS A 82 5.34 2.22 5.65
CA HIS A 82 5.06 0.98 4.95
C HIS A 82 4.06 1.16 3.80
N VAL A 83 4.03 0.15 2.94
CA VAL A 83 3.03 -0.02 1.88
C VAL A 83 2.36 -1.37 2.06
N LYS A 84 1.04 -1.38 2.09
CA LYS A 84 0.22 -2.57 2.11
C LYS A 84 -0.84 -2.44 1.02
N PRO A 85 -0.75 -3.17 -0.10
CA PRO A 85 -1.81 -3.15 -1.10
C PRO A 85 -3.17 -3.54 -0.52
N HIS A 86 -4.24 -3.00 -1.08
CA HIS A 86 -5.61 -3.25 -0.64
C HIS A 86 -6.33 -4.27 -1.52
N GLY A 87 -7.22 -5.05 -0.91
CA GLY A 87 -8.31 -5.79 -1.54
C GLY A 87 -7.86 -6.68 -2.70
N ALA A 88 -8.52 -6.52 -3.87
CA ALA A 88 -8.23 -7.34 -5.05
C ALA A 88 -6.79 -7.19 -5.54
N LEU A 89 -6.21 -5.99 -5.47
CA LEU A 89 -4.81 -5.77 -5.85
C LEU A 89 -3.86 -6.64 -5.02
N PHE A 90 -4.07 -6.71 -3.70
CA PHE A 90 -3.27 -7.54 -2.79
C PHE A 90 -3.43 -9.04 -3.10
N ASN A 91 -4.68 -9.49 -3.27
CA ASN A 91 -4.99 -10.89 -3.52
C ASN A 91 -4.50 -11.38 -4.90
N MET A 92 -4.63 -10.54 -5.94
CA MET A 92 -4.11 -10.84 -7.28
C MET A 92 -2.59 -10.89 -7.28
N ALA A 93 -1.92 -9.96 -6.62
CA ALA A 93 -0.46 -9.93 -6.52
C ALA A 93 0.10 -11.14 -5.76
N ALA A 94 -0.68 -11.77 -4.89
CA ALA A 94 -0.26 -13.00 -4.21
C ALA A 94 0.02 -14.16 -5.17
N ARG A 95 -0.65 -14.18 -6.33
CA ARG A 95 -0.57 -15.27 -7.33
C ARG A 95 -0.11 -14.81 -8.73
N ASN A 96 0.22 -13.56 -8.91
CA ASN A 96 0.64 -12.99 -10.19
C ASN A 96 2.00 -12.28 -10.04
N ALA A 97 3.06 -12.93 -10.48
CA ALA A 97 4.42 -12.44 -10.37
C ALA A 97 4.65 -11.09 -11.09
N ARG A 98 3.98 -10.84 -12.24
CA ARG A 98 4.12 -9.57 -12.97
C ARG A 98 3.51 -8.41 -12.18
N LEU A 99 2.32 -8.62 -11.62
CA LEU A 99 1.65 -7.63 -10.79
C LEU A 99 2.42 -7.38 -9.48
N ALA A 100 2.91 -8.46 -8.87
CA ALA A 100 3.76 -8.38 -7.68
C ALA A 100 5.03 -7.57 -7.93
N SER A 101 5.72 -7.82 -9.06
CA SER A 101 6.93 -7.08 -9.44
C SER A 101 6.63 -5.59 -9.69
N ALA A 102 5.51 -5.25 -10.30
CA ALA A 102 5.09 -3.86 -10.51
C ALA A 102 4.86 -3.12 -9.19
N ILE A 103 4.18 -3.74 -8.23
CA ILE A 103 3.95 -3.18 -6.89
C ILE A 103 5.28 -2.98 -6.15
N ALA A 104 6.16 -3.97 -6.22
CA ALA A 104 7.48 -3.90 -5.61
C ALA A 104 8.33 -2.80 -6.25
N ALA A 105 8.35 -2.70 -7.58
CA ALA A 105 9.06 -1.66 -8.32
C ALA A 105 8.56 -0.26 -7.94
N ALA A 106 7.25 -0.02 -7.94
CA ALA A 106 6.64 1.24 -7.51
C ALA A 106 7.05 1.63 -6.09
N THR A 107 7.03 0.68 -5.17
CA THR A 107 7.41 0.93 -3.77
C THR A 107 8.89 1.27 -3.65
N ALA A 108 9.76 0.52 -4.32
CA ALA A 108 11.22 0.72 -4.30
C ALA A 108 11.66 2.00 -5.01
N SER A 109 10.99 2.39 -6.09
CA SER A 109 11.27 3.65 -6.81
C SER A 109 10.93 4.87 -5.96
N PHE A 110 9.92 4.77 -5.10
CA PHE A 110 9.55 5.83 -4.19
C PHE A 110 10.54 5.92 -3.00
N ASP A 111 10.69 4.85 -2.23
CA ASP A 111 11.63 4.78 -1.10
C ASP A 111 11.92 3.32 -0.73
N ARG A 112 13.17 2.89 -0.90
CA ARG A 112 13.63 1.53 -0.57
C ARG A 112 13.62 1.21 0.93
N SER A 113 13.44 2.20 1.77
CA SER A 113 13.34 2.00 3.22
C SER A 113 11.94 1.62 3.69
N LEU A 114 10.94 1.71 2.80
CA LEU A 114 9.58 1.32 3.13
C LEU A 114 9.46 -0.18 3.33
N ILE A 115 8.62 -0.56 4.28
CA ILE A 115 8.26 -1.95 4.53
C ILE A 115 7.14 -2.32 3.56
N LEU A 116 7.33 -3.37 2.75
CA LEU A 116 6.27 -3.91 1.91
C LEU A 116 5.59 -5.08 2.62
N PHE A 117 4.27 -5.02 2.76
CA PHE A 117 3.47 -6.12 3.30
C PHE A 117 2.98 -7.04 2.19
N GLY A 118 3.17 -8.33 2.37
CA GLY A 118 2.67 -9.37 1.46
C GLY A 118 2.10 -10.57 2.20
N PRO A 119 1.21 -11.37 1.57
CA PRO A 119 0.73 -12.62 2.16
C PRO A 119 1.86 -13.63 2.27
N PRO A 120 1.81 -14.56 3.25
CA PRO A 120 2.77 -15.65 3.34
C PRO A 120 2.85 -16.48 2.04
N ALA A 121 4.05 -16.92 1.68
CA ALA A 121 4.33 -17.77 0.52
C ALA A 121 3.76 -17.22 -0.82
N SER A 122 3.76 -15.90 -1.00
CA SER A 122 3.19 -15.23 -2.17
C SER A 122 4.23 -14.69 -3.14
N GLU A 123 3.81 -14.45 -4.39
CA GLU A 123 4.62 -13.75 -5.39
C GLU A 123 4.96 -12.33 -4.94
N LEU A 124 4.10 -11.67 -4.16
CA LEU A 124 4.39 -10.34 -3.62
C LEU A 124 5.57 -10.37 -2.63
N LEU A 125 5.66 -11.39 -1.78
CA LEU A 125 6.84 -11.60 -0.93
C LEU A 125 8.09 -11.94 -1.74
N ASN A 126 7.95 -12.78 -2.77
CA ASN A 126 9.06 -13.13 -3.65
C ASN A 126 9.61 -11.89 -4.36
N ALA A 127 8.74 -11.05 -4.93
CA ALA A 127 9.12 -9.80 -5.59
C ALA A 127 9.82 -8.82 -4.64
N GLY A 128 9.40 -8.75 -3.40
CA GLY A 128 10.02 -7.89 -2.42
C GLY A 128 11.36 -8.41 -1.86
N ARG A 129 11.68 -9.71 -1.98
CA ARG A 129 12.96 -10.31 -1.56
C ARG A 129 14.13 -10.03 -2.51
N VAL A 130 13.87 -9.57 -3.73
CA VAL A 130 14.90 -9.07 -4.64
C VAL A 130 15.60 -7.87 -3.94
N PRO A 131 16.94 -7.63 -4.08
CA PRO A 131 17.71 -6.76 -3.16
C PRO A 131 17.30 -5.28 -3.07
N ALA A 132 16.02 -5.00 -3.30
CA ALA A 132 15.42 -3.67 -3.31
C ALA A 132 14.90 -3.19 -1.94
N PHE A 133 14.54 -4.10 -1.02
CA PHE A 133 13.89 -3.71 0.24
C PHE A 133 14.69 -4.11 1.49
N ARG A 134 14.63 -3.26 2.52
CA ARG A 134 15.23 -3.56 3.83
C ARG A 134 14.39 -4.52 4.67
N GLN A 135 13.07 -4.50 4.48
CA GLN A 135 12.14 -5.36 5.24
C GLN A 135 10.90 -5.69 4.42
N ILE A 136 10.48 -6.95 4.53
CA ILE A 136 9.20 -7.45 4.05
C ILE A 136 8.53 -8.12 5.23
N ILE A 137 7.28 -7.81 5.48
CA ILE A 137 6.51 -8.39 6.57
C ILE A 137 5.40 -9.27 6.00
N GLU A 138 5.39 -10.53 6.41
CA GLU A 138 4.32 -11.47 6.11
C GLU A 138 3.06 -11.09 6.90
N GLN A 139 1.94 -10.98 6.21
CA GLN A 139 0.66 -10.75 6.84
C GLN A 139 -0.34 -11.80 6.38
N PRO A 140 -1.04 -12.49 7.30
CA PRO A 140 -2.07 -13.45 6.94
C PRO A 140 -3.14 -12.81 6.04
N LEU A 141 -3.64 -13.58 5.07
CA LEU A 141 -4.85 -13.22 4.33
C LEU A 141 -6.02 -13.28 5.30
N TYR A 142 -6.62 -12.12 5.59
CA TYR A 142 -7.93 -12.11 6.24
C TYR A 142 -8.97 -12.34 5.14
N LEU A 143 -9.58 -13.52 5.12
CA LEU A 143 -10.83 -13.74 4.40
C LEU A 143 -11.91 -12.99 5.18
N VAL A 144 -12.38 -11.90 4.62
CA VAL A 144 -13.57 -11.18 5.09
C VAL A 144 -14.66 -11.36 4.07
#